data_a53bda650542f531f8bee1353c05ac09
#
_entry.id   a53bda650542f531f8bee1353c05ac09
#
_cell.length_a   1.000
_cell.length_b   1.000
_cell.length_c   1.000
_cell.angle_alpha   90.00
_cell.angle_beta   90.00
_cell.angle_gamma   90.00
#
_symmetry.space_group_name_H-M   'P 1'
#
loop_
_entity.id
_entity.type
_entity.pdbx_description
1 polymer ?
#
loop_
_entity_poly.entity_id
_entity_poly.type
_entity_poly.pdbx_seq_one_letter_code
_entity_poly.pdbx_strand_id
1 'polypeptide(L)'
;MKRLLLLVIVLFGAVNAWAEEGSKEFKKSFPAASINELTVTNRYGNIDVKQEGDEFSITTSVWVEAKTKAKVDEILEYISITAKEQGAVLNVETLFQKDMSLRQMFAGVTVSVDYRIKVPKGKKVRLVCTEGGASVADFVGDMSVEIVSGNFKANSVTGGEFSVKQNKGEFEVEKLGNMTAEFKSCKVKIGEGKEMKLDCTSTTLQLMEADKLSLKTSGGTCYLGMVEDMDGTSFYTKYEVQDIGGSLKMDMRWGELNVRNINFSFAAVDVKGSSTKVGLTFME
;
A
#
# COMPACT_ATOMS: atom_id res chain seq x y z
N MET A 1 55.41 -44.19 -37.47
CA MET A 1 54.82 -42.82 -37.49
C MET A 1 53.78 -42.73 -36.40
N LYS A 2 54.15 -42.16 -35.23
CA LYS A 2 53.28 -41.97 -34.09
C LYS A 2 52.63 -40.57 -34.19
N ARG A 3 51.29 -40.51 -34.37
CA ARG A 3 50.57 -39.28 -34.38
C ARG A 3 50.29 -38.87 -32.89
N LEU A 4 50.90 -37.76 -32.49
CA LEU A 4 50.71 -37.13 -31.22
C LEU A 4 49.36 -36.32 -31.28
N LEU A 5 48.34 -36.72 -30.55
CA LEU A 5 47.09 -36.02 -30.46
C LEU A 5 47.24 -34.98 -29.33
N LEU A 6 47.32 -33.71 -29.70
CA LEU A 6 47.40 -32.60 -28.75
C LEU A 6 45.95 -32.29 -28.26
N LEU A 7 45.65 -32.66 -27.02
CA LEU A 7 44.37 -32.34 -26.38
C LEU A 7 44.46 -30.93 -25.79
N VAL A 8 43.83 -29.95 -26.46
CA VAL A 8 43.72 -28.60 -25.95
C VAL A 8 42.51 -28.59 -24.99
N ILE A 9 42.77 -28.61 -23.69
CA ILE A 9 41.75 -28.38 -22.65
C ILE A 9 41.56 -26.88 -22.55
N VAL A 10 40.43 -26.37 -23.13
CA VAL A 10 39.99 -25.01 -22.89
C VAL A 10 39.27 -25.01 -21.55
N LEU A 11 39.95 -24.56 -20.51
CA LEU A 11 39.33 -24.22 -19.22
C LEU A 11 38.47 -22.96 -19.41
N PHE A 12 37.17 -23.16 -19.61
CA PHE A 12 36.21 -22.10 -19.41
C PHE A 12 36.17 -21.83 -17.90
N GLY A 13 36.93 -20.87 -17.43
CA GLY A 13 36.73 -20.26 -16.11
C GLY A 13 35.37 -19.58 -16.11
N ALA A 14 34.41 -20.19 -15.45
CA ALA A 14 33.17 -19.52 -15.07
C ALA A 14 33.57 -18.35 -14.14
N VAL A 15 33.60 -17.15 -14.68
CA VAL A 15 33.68 -15.93 -13.89
C VAL A 15 32.33 -15.83 -13.21
N ASN A 16 32.25 -16.35 -11.98
CA ASN A 16 31.16 -16.02 -11.09
C ASN A 16 31.27 -14.51 -10.81
N ALA A 17 30.47 -13.73 -11.49
CA ALA A 17 30.31 -12.32 -11.18
C ALA A 17 29.57 -12.27 -9.84
N TRP A 18 30.32 -12.28 -8.75
CA TRP A 18 29.78 -12.07 -7.42
C TRP A 18 29.33 -10.62 -7.34
N ALA A 19 28.07 -10.39 -7.00
CA ALA A 19 27.61 -9.05 -6.67
C ALA A 19 28.20 -8.68 -5.30
N GLU A 20 28.63 -7.44 -5.17
CA GLU A 20 29.12 -6.88 -3.92
C GLU A 20 27.98 -6.18 -3.20
N GLU A 21 27.93 -6.34 -1.89
CA GLU A 21 26.89 -5.78 -1.04
C GLU A 21 27.48 -4.80 -0.01
N GLY A 22 26.64 -3.87 0.43
CA GLY A 22 26.94 -2.99 1.53
C GLY A 22 25.69 -2.41 2.17
N SER A 23 25.81 -2.02 3.40
CA SER A 23 24.71 -1.44 4.15
C SER A 23 25.16 -0.36 5.10
N LYS A 24 24.22 0.53 5.43
CA LYS A 24 24.36 1.48 6.54
C LYS A 24 23.08 1.59 7.33
N GLU A 25 23.19 1.94 8.59
CA GLU A 25 22.06 2.07 9.51
C GLU A 25 21.97 3.48 10.05
N PHE A 26 20.76 3.97 10.19
CA PHE A 26 20.43 5.21 10.86
C PHE A 26 19.48 4.91 12.02
N LYS A 27 19.79 5.41 13.23
CA LYS A 27 18.94 5.28 14.40
C LYS A 27 18.77 6.62 15.08
N LYS A 28 17.52 6.98 15.39
CA LYS A 28 17.22 8.20 16.14
C LYS A 28 15.90 8.06 16.90
N SER A 29 15.87 8.63 18.09
CA SER A 29 14.66 8.76 18.91
C SER A 29 14.31 10.22 19.14
N PHE A 30 12.99 10.48 19.32
CA PHE A 30 12.46 11.82 19.58
C PHE A 30 11.39 11.75 20.67
N PRO A 31 11.42 12.67 21.65
CA PRO A 31 10.39 12.76 22.67
C PRO A 31 9.02 13.05 22.06
N ALA A 32 7.99 12.33 22.54
CA ALA A 32 6.63 12.51 22.01
C ALA A 32 5.93 13.79 22.42
N ALA A 33 6.43 14.51 23.44
CA ALA A 33 5.70 15.62 24.08
C ALA A 33 5.41 16.79 23.12
N SER A 34 6.35 17.15 22.24
CA SER A 34 6.22 18.25 21.29
C SER A 34 5.71 17.84 19.91
N ILE A 35 5.66 16.54 19.62
CA ILE A 35 5.34 16.02 18.30
C ILE A 35 3.93 15.43 18.30
N ASN A 36 3.07 15.90 17.42
CA ASN A 36 1.70 15.41 17.24
C ASN A 36 1.54 14.53 15.99
N GLU A 37 2.43 14.70 15.02
CA GLU A 37 2.37 14.00 13.73
C GLU A 37 3.75 13.54 13.30
N LEU A 38 3.81 12.32 12.75
CA LEU A 38 4.96 11.78 12.05
C LEU A 38 4.66 11.70 10.56
N THR A 39 5.51 12.29 9.75
CA THR A 39 5.50 12.13 8.28
C THR A 39 6.75 11.37 7.86
N VAL A 40 6.58 10.26 7.13
CA VAL A 40 7.68 9.46 6.58
C VAL A 40 7.57 9.44 5.06
N THR A 41 8.63 9.88 4.39
CA THR A 41 8.74 9.82 2.92
C THR A 41 9.86 8.87 2.54
N ASN A 42 9.52 7.78 1.86
CA ASN A 42 10.48 6.77 1.43
C ASN A 42 10.37 6.46 -0.06
N ARG A 43 11.48 5.99 -0.61
CA ARG A 43 11.58 5.42 -1.95
C ARG A 43 12.51 4.20 -1.93
N TYR A 44 12.15 3.16 -2.71
CA TYR A 44 12.92 1.91 -2.86
C TYR A 44 13.03 1.07 -1.58
N GLY A 45 11.92 0.79 -0.91
CA GLY A 45 11.90 -0.08 0.25
C GLY A 45 10.63 0.07 1.08
N ASN A 46 10.61 -0.53 2.25
CA ASN A 46 9.40 -0.66 3.06
C ASN A 46 9.43 0.24 4.30
N ILE A 47 8.23 0.62 4.75
CA ILE A 47 8.03 1.33 6.02
C ILE A 47 7.20 0.43 6.93
N ASP A 48 7.81 -0.09 7.99
CA ASP A 48 7.13 -0.88 9.02
C ASP A 48 6.84 0.00 10.25
N VAL A 49 5.57 0.15 10.61
CA VAL A 49 5.13 1.00 11.72
C VAL A 49 4.49 0.16 12.81
N LYS A 50 4.94 0.38 14.04
CA LYS A 50 4.34 -0.19 15.25
C LYS A 50 3.92 0.91 16.20
N GLN A 51 2.67 0.88 16.67
CA GLN A 51 2.20 1.82 17.68
C GLN A 51 2.55 1.31 19.08
N GLU A 52 3.73 1.69 19.57
CA GLU A 52 4.25 1.27 20.87
C GLU A 52 5.23 2.28 21.46
N GLY A 53 5.41 2.24 22.77
CA GLY A 53 6.38 3.06 23.50
C GLY A 53 5.90 4.49 23.78
N ASP A 54 6.80 5.29 24.39
CA ASP A 54 6.53 6.67 24.84
C ASP A 54 7.29 7.71 24.02
N GLU A 55 8.14 7.28 23.11
CA GLU A 55 8.91 8.13 22.18
C GLU A 55 8.80 7.61 20.74
N PHE A 56 9.04 8.48 19.77
CA PHE A 56 9.26 8.06 18.40
C PHE A 56 10.63 7.41 18.27
N SER A 57 10.69 6.19 17.77
CA SER A 57 11.96 5.52 17.46
C SER A 57 12.01 5.19 15.99
N ILE A 58 13.06 5.64 15.32
CA ILE A 58 13.26 5.47 13.89
C ILE A 58 14.55 4.69 13.68
N THR A 59 14.44 3.53 13.08
CA THR A 59 15.57 2.74 12.61
C THR A 59 15.43 2.57 11.11
N THR A 60 16.44 2.96 10.35
CA THR A 60 16.47 2.82 8.90
C THR A 60 17.68 2.00 8.50
N SER A 61 17.48 0.99 7.68
CA SER A 61 18.52 0.18 7.06
C SER A 61 18.57 0.50 5.57
N VAL A 62 19.71 0.94 5.10
CA VAL A 62 19.99 1.14 3.67
C VAL A 62 20.86 -0.01 3.21
N TRP A 63 20.42 -0.76 2.21
CA TRP A 63 21.15 -1.87 1.61
C TRP A 63 21.35 -1.61 0.11
N VAL A 64 22.53 -1.92 -0.37
CA VAL A 64 22.93 -1.73 -1.77
C VAL A 64 23.68 -2.96 -2.27
N GLU A 65 23.32 -3.40 -3.46
CA GLU A 65 24.03 -4.46 -4.21
C GLU A 65 24.43 -3.93 -5.58
N ALA A 66 25.69 -4.12 -5.98
CA ALA A 66 26.22 -3.72 -7.26
C ALA A 66 27.35 -4.64 -7.73
N LYS A 67 27.82 -4.47 -8.97
CA LYS A 67 28.91 -5.28 -9.55
C LYS A 67 30.27 -5.10 -8.86
N THR A 68 30.50 -3.97 -8.20
CA THR A 68 31.78 -3.65 -7.57
C THR A 68 31.57 -2.96 -6.24
N LYS A 69 32.49 -3.19 -5.30
CA LYS A 69 32.47 -2.55 -3.99
C LYS A 69 32.54 -1.01 -4.10
N ALA A 70 33.34 -0.47 -5.00
CA ALA A 70 33.42 0.96 -5.25
C ALA A 70 32.05 1.57 -5.62
N LYS A 71 31.24 0.84 -6.44
CA LYS A 71 29.90 1.29 -6.81
C LYS A 71 28.92 1.19 -5.63
N VAL A 72 29.04 0.18 -4.79
CA VAL A 72 28.26 0.05 -3.56
C VAL A 72 28.53 1.24 -2.64
N ASP A 73 29.81 1.54 -2.37
CA ASP A 73 30.21 2.63 -1.48
C ASP A 73 29.76 4.00 -2.03
N GLU A 74 29.91 4.24 -3.33
CA GLU A 74 29.41 5.43 -4.03
C GLU A 74 27.90 5.63 -3.81
N ILE A 75 27.08 4.57 -4.02
CA ILE A 75 25.63 4.66 -3.87
C ILE A 75 25.23 4.88 -2.41
N LEU A 76 25.90 4.21 -1.46
CA LEU A 76 25.64 4.42 -0.03
C LEU A 76 25.92 5.88 0.39
N GLU A 77 26.90 6.55 -0.19
CA GLU A 77 27.16 7.98 0.07
C GLU A 77 26.06 8.89 -0.49
N TYR A 78 25.46 8.56 -1.63
CA TYR A 78 24.39 9.34 -2.26
C TYR A 78 23.06 9.26 -1.54
N ILE A 79 22.83 8.26 -0.70
CA ILE A 79 21.59 8.10 0.05
C ILE A 79 21.77 8.66 1.45
N SER A 80 20.93 9.61 1.85
CA SER A 80 20.93 10.15 3.19
C SER A 80 19.55 10.09 3.82
N ILE A 81 19.50 9.89 5.13
CA ILE A 81 18.28 9.89 5.92
C ILE A 81 18.24 11.15 6.77
N THR A 82 17.16 11.90 6.66
CA THR A 82 16.95 13.07 7.50
C THR A 82 15.75 12.85 8.42
N ALA A 83 15.86 13.32 9.65
CA ALA A 83 14.76 13.34 10.60
C ALA A 83 14.80 14.69 11.33
N LYS A 84 13.78 15.53 11.07
CA LYS A 84 13.72 16.93 11.52
C LYS A 84 12.35 17.25 12.09
N GLU A 85 12.33 17.91 13.24
CA GLU A 85 11.13 18.51 13.80
C GLU A 85 10.84 19.85 13.12
N GLN A 86 9.61 20.06 12.70
CA GLN A 86 9.10 21.32 12.16
C GLN A 86 7.77 21.64 12.86
N GLY A 87 7.82 22.47 13.88
CA GLY A 87 6.67 22.67 14.78
C GLY A 87 6.31 21.37 15.49
N ALA A 88 5.06 20.94 15.38
CA ALA A 88 4.56 19.70 15.98
C ALA A 88 4.66 18.48 15.04
N VAL A 89 5.38 18.59 13.92
CA VAL A 89 5.53 17.50 12.92
C VAL A 89 6.98 17.02 12.91
N LEU A 90 7.15 15.71 13.02
CA LEU A 90 8.43 15.04 12.78
C LEU A 90 8.47 14.55 11.34
N ASN A 91 9.31 15.16 10.51
CA ASN A 91 9.53 14.77 9.12
C ASN A 91 10.74 13.86 9.02
N VAL A 92 10.55 12.67 8.48
CA VAL A 92 11.58 11.67 8.20
C VAL A 92 11.59 11.40 6.71
N GLU A 93 12.73 11.52 6.07
CA GLU A 93 12.82 11.46 4.62
C GLU A 93 14.10 10.79 4.14
N THR A 94 13.96 9.93 3.12
CA THR A 94 15.08 9.44 2.32
C THR A 94 15.40 10.43 1.22
N LEU A 95 16.63 10.96 1.23
CA LEU A 95 17.13 11.89 0.24
C LEU A 95 18.18 11.22 -0.66
N PHE A 96 18.09 11.48 -1.94
CA PHE A 96 19.08 11.07 -2.94
C PHE A 96 19.76 12.34 -3.46
N GLN A 97 21.10 12.37 -3.51
CA GLN A 97 21.82 13.53 -4.03
C GLN A 97 21.45 13.79 -5.49
N LYS A 98 21.26 15.07 -5.85
CA LYS A 98 20.59 15.50 -7.10
C LYS A 98 21.45 15.53 -8.35
N ASP A 99 22.74 15.25 -8.27
CA ASP A 99 23.69 15.50 -9.38
C ASP A 99 23.56 14.52 -10.56
N MET A 100 22.78 13.43 -10.38
CA MET A 100 22.49 12.45 -11.42
C MET A 100 21.01 12.08 -11.43
N SER A 101 20.46 11.69 -12.59
CA SER A 101 19.14 11.09 -12.62
C SER A 101 19.18 9.76 -11.88
N LEU A 102 18.14 9.48 -11.04
CA LEU A 102 18.04 8.22 -10.28
C LEU A 102 18.16 6.99 -11.19
N ARG A 103 17.65 7.07 -12.43
CA ARG A 103 17.77 6.00 -13.42
C ARG A 103 19.23 5.71 -13.81
N GLN A 104 20.06 6.73 -13.93
CA GLN A 104 21.49 6.56 -14.23
C GLN A 104 22.27 6.06 -13.00
N MET A 105 21.95 6.60 -11.83
CA MET A 105 22.55 6.22 -10.55
C MET A 105 22.36 4.73 -10.26
N PHE A 106 21.15 4.21 -10.48
CA PHE A 106 20.78 2.83 -10.16
C PHE A 106 20.88 1.87 -11.35
N ALA A 107 21.53 2.22 -12.44
CA ALA A 107 21.76 1.30 -13.54
C ALA A 107 22.63 0.11 -13.10
N GLY A 108 22.04 -1.09 -13.03
CA GLY A 108 22.70 -2.30 -12.56
C GLY A 108 23.03 -2.32 -11.06
N VAL A 109 22.24 -1.59 -10.27
CA VAL A 109 22.31 -1.53 -8.81
C VAL A 109 20.94 -1.85 -8.24
N THR A 110 20.90 -2.67 -7.19
CA THR A 110 19.71 -2.87 -6.35
C THR A 110 19.85 -2.08 -5.07
N VAL A 111 18.79 -1.35 -4.69
CA VAL A 111 18.77 -0.54 -3.47
C VAL A 111 17.51 -0.87 -2.68
N SER A 112 17.65 -1.03 -1.37
CA SER A 112 16.53 -1.03 -0.43
C SER A 112 16.78 -0.05 0.71
N VAL A 113 15.74 0.71 1.07
CA VAL A 113 15.75 1.61 2.23
C VAL A 113 14.56 1.24 3.10
N ASP A 114 14.81 0.48 4.15
CA ASP A 114 13.75 -0.08 4.99
C ASP A 114 13.70 0.65 6.35
N TYR A 115 12.50 1.13 6.68
CA TYR A 115 12.21 1.81 7.93
C TYR A 115 11.49 0.88 8.91
N ARG A 116 11.95 0.86 10.16
CA ARG A 116 11.23 0.32 11.30
C ARG A 116 10.96 1.45 12.28
N ILE A 117 9.70 1.74 12.50
CA ILE A 117 9.27 2.93 13.22
C ILE A 117 8.36 2.54 14.37
N LYS A 118 8.68 3.06 15.57
CA LYS A 118 7.78 3.00 16.72
C LYS A 118 7.13 4.36 16.90
N VAL A 119 5.82 4.37 17.07
CA VAL A 119 5.00 5.57 17.23
C VAL A 119 4.22 5.49 18.53
N PRO A 120 4.31 6.49 19.41
CA PRO A 120 3.49 6.55 20.62
C PRO A 120 2.00 6.64 20.30
N LYS A 121 1.16 6.18 21.23
CA LYS A 121 -0.29 6.28 21.12
C LYS A 121 -0.76 7.74 21.01
N GLY A 122 -1.88 7.96 20.32
CA GLY A 122 -2.49 9.28 20.15
C GLY A 122 -1.78 10.22 19.17
N LYS A 123 -0.84 9.72 18.39
CA LYS A 123 -0.13 10.48 17.35
C LYS A 123 -0.68 10.17 15.97
N LYS A 124 -0.66 11.17 15.08
CA LYS A 124 -1.01 11.02 13.68
C LYS A 124 0.18 10.49 12.89
N VAL A 125 -0.10 9.69 11.86
CA VAL A 125 0.94 9.13 10.98
C VAL A 125 0.60 9.39 9.52
N ARG A 126 1.56 9.93 8.77
CA ARG A 126 1.51 10.06 7.32
C ARG A 126 2.66 9.29 6.69
N LEU A 127 2.35 8.34 5.81
CA LEU A 127 3.32 7.53 5.08
C LEU A 127 3.23 7.85 3.59
N VAL A 128 4.36 8.18 2.99
CA VAL A 128 4.50 8.39 1.54
C VAL A 128 5.56 7.44 1.01
N CYS A 129 5.18 6.52 0.14
CA CYS A 129 6.06 5.49 -0.39
C CYS A 129 6.01 5.42 -1.91
N THR A 130 7.17 5.47 -2.55
CA THR A 130 7.31 5.29 -4.00
C THR A 130 8.20 4.10 -4.28
N GLU A 131 7.73 3.16 -5.13
CA GLU A 131 8.47 1.93 -5.47
C GLU A 131 8.87 1.12 -4.22
N GLY A 132 7.87 0.88 -3.36
CA GLY A 132 8.01 0.15 -2.11
C GLY A 132 6.67 0.01 -1.40
N GLY A 133 6.68 -0.42 -0.15
CA GLY A 133 5.46 -0.70 0.60
C GLY A 133 5.42 -0.09 1.99
N ALA A 134 4.29 -0.27 2.65
CA ALA A 134 4.16 0.04 4.07
C ALA A 134 3.39 -1.07 4.78
N SER A 135 3.78 -1.35 6.01
CA SER A 135 3.10 -2.30 6.88
C SER A 135 2.83 -1.69 8.25
N VAL A 136 1.67 -2.04 8.80
CA VAL A 136 1.24 -1.61 10.12
C VAL A 136 0.58 -2.80 10.81
N ALA A 137 0.99 -3.16 12.02
CA ALA A 137 0.33 -4.24 12.73
C ALA A 137 -1.08 -3.81 13.16
N ASP A 138 -1.15 -2.98 14.20
CA ASP A 138 -2.38 -2.40 14.70
C ASP A 138 -2.14 -0.92 14.96
N PHE A 139 -3.10 -0.08 14.56
CA PHE A 139 -3.02 1.36 14.74
C PHE A 139 -4.36 1.94 15.19
N VAL A 140 -4.30 2.79 16.19
CA VAL A 140 -5.47 3.52 16.73
C VAL A 140 -5.20 5.01 16.62
N GLY A 141 -5.92 5.70 15.74
CA GLY A 141 -5.77 7.13 15.48
C GLY A 141 -5.87 7.49 14.01
N ASP A 142 -5.51 8.73 13.68
CA ASP A 142 -5.52 9.24 12.31
C ASP A 142 -4.30 8.75 11.52
N MET A 143 -4.54 8.17 10.36
CA MET A 143 -3.48 7.72 9.46
C MET A 143 -3.73 8.16 8.01
N SER A 144 -2.66 8.54 7.32
CA SER A 144 -2.68 8.83 5.89
C SER A 144 -1.60 8.03 5.18
N VAL A 145 -1.96 7.37 4.09
CA VAL A 145 -1.04 6.53 3.31
C VAL A 145 -1.12 6.91 1.84
N GLU A 146 0.04 7.21 1.24
CA GLU A 146 0.18 7.47 -0.19
C GLU A 146 1.24 6.54 -0.77
N ILE A 147 0.83 5.63 -1.68
CA ILE A 147 1.72 4.64 -2.29
C ILE A 147 1.64 4.72 -3.81
N VAL A 148 2.81 4.81 -4.42
CA VAL A 148 2.97 4.70 -5.88
C VAL A 148 3.80 3.45 -6.18
N SER A 149 3.18 2.44 -6.81
CA SER A 149 3.80 1.15 -7.15
C SER A 149 4.34 0.41 -5.93
N GLY A 150 3.43 -0.09 -5.09
CA GLY A 150 3.79 -0.86 -3.91
C GLY A 150 2.59 -1.40 -3.16
N ASN A 151 2.85 -2.04 -2.03
CA ASN A 151 1.83 -2.73 -1.26
C ASN A 151 1.62 -2.06 0.11
N PHE A 152 0.38 -2.09 0.58
CA PHE A 152 0.03 -1.75 1.95
C PHE A 152 -0.57 -2.96 2.65
N LYS A 153 -0.12 -3.20 3.87
CA LYS A 153 -0.68 -4.26 4.71
C LYS A 153 -0.86 -3.79 6.15
N ALA A 154 -2.04 -4.07 6.73
CA ALA A 154 -2.28 -3.85 8.15
C ALA A 154 -3.20 -4.94 8.72
N ASN A 155 -3.09 -5.20 10.04
CA ASN A 155 -4.09 -5.97 10.73
C ASN A 155 -5.30 -5.09 11.04
N SER A 156 -5.08 -3.97 11.74
CA SER A 156 -6.15 -3.02 12.03
C SER A 156 -5.73 -1.56 11.95
N VAL A 157 -6.65 -0.70 11.44
CA VAL A 157 -6.55 0.76 11.51
C VAL A 157 -7.89 1.31 11.96
N THR A 158 -7.95 1.78 13.21
CA THR A 158 -9.22 2.15 13.87
C THR A 158 -9.07 3.42 14.72
N GLY A 159 -10.18 3.93 15.25
CA GLY A 159 -10.16 5.02 16.23
C GLY A 159 -9.86 6.41 15.69
N GLY A 160 -9.79 6.58 14.37
CA GLY A 160 -9.55 7.85 13.68
C GLY A 160 -9.93 7.75 12.21
N GLU A 161 -9.58 8.78 11.45
CA GLU A 161 -9.76 8.82 10.01
C GLU A 161 -8.57 8.15 9.31
N PHE A 162 -8.88 7.21 8.41
CA PHE A 162 -7.88 6.57 7.57
C PHE A 162 -8.02 7.03 6.12
N SER A 163 -7.01 7.74 5.61
CA SER A 163 -6.98 8.24 4.24
C SER A 163 -5.94 7.50 3.41
N VAL A 164 -6.33 6.99 2.23
CA VAL A 164 -5.45 6.21 1.37
C VAL A 164 -5.47 6.73 -0.06
N LYS A 165 -4.28 6.88 -0.66
CA LYS A 165 -4.09 7.03 -2.10
C LYS A 165 -3.10 5.99 -2.57
N GLN A 166 -3.56 5.05 -3.38
CA GLN A 166 -2.68 4.01 -3.91
C GLN A 166 -2.83 3.84 -5.42
N ASN A 167 -1.69 3.84 -6.09
CA ASN A 167 -1.60 3.60 -7.52
C ASN A 167 -0.69 2.41 -7.77
N LYS A 168 -1.26 1.32 -8.27
CA LYS A 168 -0.64 0.01 -8.52
C LYS A 168 -0.16 -0.71 -7.25
N GLY A 169 -0.52 -1.98 -7.17
CA GLY A 169 -0.12 -2.87 -6.10
C GLY A 169 -1.28 -3.45 -5.32
N GLU A 170 -0.97 -4.04 -4.18
CA GLU A 170 -1.95 -4.67 -3.30
C GLU A 170 -2.17 -3.84 -2.05
N PHE A 171 -3.43 -3.73 -1.63
CA PHE A 171 -3.86 -3.16 -0.35
C PHE A 171 -4.59 -4.25 0.42
N GLU A 172 -4.14 -4.56 1.62
CA GLU A 172 -4.71 -5.61 2.46
C GLU A 172 -4.85 -5.13 3.90
N VAL A 173 -6.08 -5.11 4.41
CA VAL A 173 -6.36 -4.77 5.82
C VAL A 173 -7.46 -5.67 6.35
N GLU A 174 -7.26 -6.24 7.55
CA GLU A 174 -8.25 -7.13 8.14
C GLU A 174 -9.40 -6.36 8.79
N LYS A 175 -9.09 -5.27 9.52
CA LYS A 175 -10.10 -4.48 10.22
C LYS A 175 -9.89 -2.98 10.09
N LEU A 176 -10.96 -2.27 9.68
CA LEU A 176 -10.99 -0.82 9.51
C LEU A 176 -12.05 -0.15 10.39
N GLY A 177 -11.75 1.07 10.82
CA GLY A 177 -12.76 2.03 11.24
C GLY A 177 -13.35 2.75 10.03
N ASN A 178 -13.26 4.08 10.03
CA ASN A 178 -13.67 4.91 8.90
C ASN A 178 -12.50 5.04 7.90
N MET A 179 -12.82 4.93 6.60
CA MET A 179 -11.82 5.07 5.56
C MET A 179 -12.31 5.89 4.37
N THR A 180 -11.43 6.76 3.86
CA THR A 180 -11.59 7.38 2.55
C THR A 180 -10.41 7.00 1.68
N ALA A 181 -10.65 6.43 0.48
CA ALA A 181 -9.55 5.94 -0.34
C ALA A 181 -9.75 6.18 -1.84
N GLU A 182 -8.63 6.41 -2.52
CA GLU A 182 -8.50 6.41 -3.97
C GLU A 182 -7.57 5.26 -4.40
N PHE A 183 -8.09 4.30 -5.17
CA PHE A 183 -7.34 3.17 -5.69
C PHE A 183 -7.30 3.19 -7.22
N LYS A 184 -6.11 3.09 -7.81
CA LYS A 184 -5.92 2.99 -9.26
C LYS A 184 -5.09 1.77 -9.62
N SER A 185 -5.65 0.88 -10.43
CA SER A 185 -4.99 -0.35 -10.88
C SER A 185 -4.49 -1.21 -9.71
N CYS A 186 -5.28 -1.32 -8.66
CA CYS A 186 -4.96 -2.02 -7.42
C CYS A 186 -5.75 -3.33 -7.27
N LYS A 187 -5.22 -4.20 -6.42
CA LYS A 187 -5.95 -5.30 -5.82
C LYS A 187 -6.17 -4.97 -4.35
N VAL A 188 -7.41 -4.77 -3.97
CA VAL A 188 -7.81 -4.32 -2.64
C VAL A 188 -8.52 -5.46 -1.92
N LYS A 189 -8.06 -5.77 -0.71
CA LYS A 189 -8.68 -6.75 0.18
C LYS A 189 -8.93 -6.12 1.53
N ILE A 190 -10.18 -6.12 1.96
CA ILE A 190 -10.63 -5.61 3.26
C ILE A 190 -11.47 -6.68 3.92
N GLY A 191 -11.15 -7.01 5.17
CA GLY A 191 -11.96 -7.90 5.99
C GLY A 191 -13.21 -7.16 6.46
N GLU A 192 -13.10 -6.35 7.48
CA GLU A 192 -14.20 -5.61 8.08
C GLU A 192 -13.97 -4.10 8.00
N GLY A 193 -15.02 -3.33 7.77
CA GLY A 193 -14.98 -1.87 7.79
C GLY A 193 -16.28 -1.24 8.28
N LYS A 194 -16.17 -0.10 8.96
CA LYS A 194 -17.37 0.64 9.39
C LYS A 194 -17.93 1.51 8.27
N GLU A 195 -17.43 2.71 8.12
CA GLU A 195 -17.86 3.64 7.07
C GLU A 195 -16.74 3.83 6.07
N MET A 196 -16.96 3.43 4.83
CA MET A 196 -15.93 3.50 3.77
C MET A 196 -16.43 4.27 2.57
N LYS A 197 -15.58 5.20 2.10
CA LYS A 197 -15.77 5.92 0.83
C LYS A 197 -14.62 5.60 -0.10
N LEU A 198 -14.89 4.85 -1.17
CA LEU A 198 -13.87 4.33 -2.06
C LEU A 198 -14.06 4.83 -3.49
N ASP A 199 -13.04 5.47 -4.06
CA ASP A 199 -12.93 5.77 -5.50
C ASP A 199 -11.98 4.75 -6.14
N CYS A 200 -12.51 3.86 -6.96
CA CYS A 200 -11.80 2.73 -7.53
C CYS A 200 -11.75 2.82 -9.05
N THR A 201 -10.56 2.94 -9.63
CA THR A 201 -10.35 2.91 -11.08
C THR A 201 -9.55 1.67 -11.47
N SER A 202 -10.08 0.85 -12.40
CA SER A 202 -9.44 -0.38 -12.89
C SER A 202 -8.95 -1.28 -11.74
N THR A 203 -9.74 -1.41 -10.69
CA THR A 203 -9.37 -2.02 -9.42
C THR A 203 -10.22 -3.28 -9.17
N THR A 204 -9.61 -4.30 -8.59
CA THR A 204 -10.33 -5.44 -8.03
C THR A 204 -10.49 -5.23 -6.53
N LEU A 205 -11.73 -5.08 -6.07
CA LEU A 205 -12.08 -4.92 -4.65
C LEU A 205 -12.66 -6.23 -4.12
N GLN A 206 -12.10 -6.71 -3.02
CA GLN A 206 -12.64 -7.79 -2.21
C GLN A 206 -12.89 -7.24 -0.80
N LEU A 207 -14.15 -7.23 -0.38
CA LEU A 207 -14.60 -6.75 0.93
C LEU A 207 -15.47 -7.82 1.56
N MET A 208 -15.18 -8.22 2.79
CA MET A 208 -15.99 -9.24 3.47
C MET A 208 -17.20 -8.64 4.17
N GLU A 209 -17.02 -7.54 4.93
CA GLU A 209 -18.09 -6.93 5.68
C GLU A 209 -17.96 -5.41 5.78
N ALA A 210 -19.08 -4.68 5.69
CA ALA A 210 -19.15 -3.25 5.92
C ALA A 210 -20.50 -2.81 6.48
N ASP A 211 -20.46 -1.84 7.42
CA ASP A 211 -21.68 -1.18 7.89
C ASP A 211 -22.20 -0.23 6.80
N LYS A 212 -21.32 0.66 6.28
CA LYS A 212 -21.66 1.60 5.21
C LYS A 212 -20.59 1.65 4.16
N LEU A 213 -20.98 1.48 2.90
CA LEU A 213 -20.08 1.48 1.76
C LEU A 213 -20.56 2.42 0.67
N SER A 214 -19.82 3.52 0.48
CA SER A 214 -20.01 4.43 -0.65
C SER A 214 -18.95 4.20 -1.70
N LEU A 215 -19.37 3.83 -2.92
CA LEU A 215 -18.48 3.45 -4.03
C LEU A 215 -18.59 4.39 -5.21
N LYS A 216 -17.44 4.85 -5.70
CA LYS A 216 -17.32 5.41 -7.03
C LYS A 216 -16.36 4.55 -7.82
N THR A 217 -16.83 3.91 -8.91
CA THR A 217 -15.99 2.98 -9.64
C THR A 217 -15.94 3.28 -11.13
N SER A 218 -14.77 3.00 -11.72
CA SER A 218 -14.56 3.09 -13.17
C SER A 218 -13.71 1.92 -13.64
N GLY A 219 -14.38 0.88 -14.15
CA GLY A 219 -13.75 -0.40 -14.53
C GLY A 219 -13.33 -1.25 -13.35
N GLY A 220 -13.15 -2.55 -13.61
CA GLY A 220 -12.75 -3.51 -12.60
C GLY A 220 -13.88 -4.40 -12.08
N THR A 221 -13.67 -5.03 -10.94
CA THR A 221 -14.64 -5.95 -10.33
C THR A 221 -14.67 -5.76 -8.82
N CYS A 222 -15.88 -5.74 -8.26
CA CYS A 222 -16.11 -5.68 -6.81
C CYS A 222 -16.76 -6.99 -6.34
N TYR A 223 -16.09 -7.69 -5.44
CA TYR A 223 -16.61 -8.84 -4.72
C TYR A 223 -16.91 -8.41 -3.30
N LEU A 224 -18.18 -8.32 -2.96
CA LEU A 224 -18.65 -7.81 -1.68
C LEU A 224 -19.37 -8.94 -0.93
N GLY A 225 -19.00 -9.16 0.31
CA GLY A 225 -19.67 -10.08 1.22
C GLY A 225 -20.94 -9.46 1.78
N MET A 226 -20.99 -9.18 3.07
CA MET A 226 -22.12 -8.54 3.73
C MET A 226 -21.94 -7.03 3.78
N VAL A 227 -22.90 -6.27 3.28
CA VAL A 227 -22.93 -4.81 3.38
C VAL A 227 -24.30 -4.38 3.94
N GLU A 228 -24.29 -3.61 5.02
CA GLU A 228 -25.56 -3.12 5.57
C GLU A 228 -26.15 -2.04 4.65
N ASP A 229 -25.44 -0.95 4.44
CA ASP A 229 -25.84 0.13 3.55
C ASP A 229 -24.83 0.33 2.42
N MET A 230 -25.30 0.23 1.17
CA MET A 230 -24.47 0.42 -0.02
C MET A 230 -25.03 1.52 -0.91
N ASP A 231 -24.19 2.51 -1.23
CA ASP A 231 -24.52 3.51 -2.26
C ASP A 231 -23.35 3.74 -3.23
N GLY A 232 -23.66 4.25 -4.42
CA GLY A 232 -22.57 4.63 -5.31
C GLY A 232 -22.94 4.91 -6.75
N THR A 233 -21.88 5.26 -7.49
CA THR A 233 -21.89 5.47 -8.94
C THR A 233 -20.89 4.56 -9.61
N SER A 234 -21.25 4.01 -10.77
CA SER A 234 -20.45 2.99 -11.40
C SER A 234 -20.40 3.15 -12.93
N PHE A 235 -19.20 2.91 -13.47
CA PHE A 235 -18.94 2.93 -14.90
C PHE A 235 -18.10 1.72 -15.30
N TYR A 236 -18.58 0.88 -16.22
CA TYR A 236 -17.90 -0.35 -16.68
C TYR A 236 -17.42 -1.29 -15.57
N THR A 237 -18.16 -1.43 -14.47
CA THR A 237 -17.77 -2.26 -13.33
C THR A 237 -18.72 -3.44 -13.14
N LYS A 238 -18.17 -4.57 -12.74
CA LYS A 238 -18.93 -5.74 -12.33
C LYS A 238 -18.97 -5.84 -10.80
N TYR A 239 -20.17 -6.08 -10.26
CA TYR A 239 -20.41 -6.30 -8.84
C TYR A 239 -20.99 -7.69 -8.58
N GLU A 240 -20.36 -8.43 -7.71
CA GLU A 240 -20.88 -9.65 -7.10
C GLU A 240 -21.04 -9.38 -5.60
N VAL A 241 -22.27 -9.20 -5.17
CA VAL A 241 -22.63 -8.89 -3.78
C VAL A 241 -23.32 -10.10 -3.18
N GLN A 242 -22.86 -10.53 -2.00
CA GLN A 242 -23.45 -11.67 -1.32
C GLN A 242 -24.74 -11.28 -0.62
N ASP A 243 -24.64 -10.30 0.29
CA ASP A 243 -25.75 -9.90 1.16
C ASP A 243 -25.86 -8.38 1.30
N ILE A 244 -27.09 -7.85 1.22
CA ILE A 244 -27.44 -6.47 1.57
C ILE A 244 -28.43 -6.53 2.74
N GLY A 245 -28.05 -5.88 3.86
CA GLY A 245 -28.85 -5.84 5.10
C GLY A 245 -29.90 -4.75 5.10
N GLY A 246 -29.52 -3.51 4.85
CA GLY A 246 -30.35 -2.30 5.01
C GLY A 246 -30.73 -1.64 3.70
N SER A 247 -29.84 -0.92 3.05
CA SER A 247 -30.15 -0.18 1.83
C SER A 247 -29.17 -0.41 0.68
N LEU A 248 -29.72 -0.33 -0.55
CA LEU A 248 -28.94 -0.40 -1.80
C LEU A 248 -29.36 0.75 -2.72
N LYS A 249 -28.41 1.66 -3.03
CA LYS A 249 -28.65 2.77 -3.94
C LYS A 249 -27.51 2.90 -4.94
N MET A 250 -27.74 2.53 -6.20
CA MET A 250 -26.71 2.53 -7.24
C MET A 250 -27.16 3.24 -8.52
N ASP A 251 -26.27 4.08 -9.09
CA ASP A 251 -26.39 4.62 -10.44
C ASP A 251 -25.27 4.01 -11.31
N MET A 252 -25.66 3.21 -12.30
CA MET A 252 -24.72 2.39 -13.05
C MET A 252 -24.81 2.61 -14.55
N ARG A 253 -23.66 2.63 -15.22
CA ARG A 253 -23.56 2.66 -16.68
C ARG A 253 -22.58 1.61 -17.17
N TRP A 254 -23.04 0.78 -18.12
CA TRP A 254 -22.26 -0.30 -18.74
C TRP A 254 -21.57 -1.19 -17.69
N GLY A 255 -22.35 -1.99 -17.00
CA GLY A 255 -21.80 -2.88 -15.99
C GLY A 255 -22.75 -4.02 -15.65
N GLU A 256 -22.44 -4.73 -14.59
CA GLU A 256 -23.25 -5.81 -14.06
C GLU A 256 -23.33 -5.67 -12.53
N LEU A 257 -24.52 -5.79 -11.98
CA LEU A 257 -24.77 -5.91 -10.55
C LEU A 257 -25.53 -7.20 -10.29
N ASN A 258 -24.95 -8.09 -9.51
CA ASN A 258 -25.58 -9.31 -9.05
C ASN A 258 -25.59 -9.32 -7.52
N VAL A 259 -26.77 -9.26 -6.90
CA VAL A 259 -26.97 -9.35 -5.45
C VAL A 259 -27.69 -10.67 -5.15
N ARG A 260 -27.03 -11.55 -4.40
CA ARG A 260 -27.56 -12.88 -4.11
C ARG A 260 -28.65 -12.89 -3.07
N ASN A 261 -28.51 -12.02 -2.04
CA ASN A 261 -29.47 -11.94 -0.96
C ASN A 261 -29.73 -10.49 -0.57
N ILE A 262 -30.96 -10.06 -0.60
CA ILE A 262 -31.43 -8.83 0.02
C ILE A 262 -32.29 -9.22 1.20
N ASN A 263 -31.93 -8.74 2.41
CA ASN A 263 -32.61 -9.08 3.64
C ASN A 263 -34.09 -8.65 3.56
N PHE A 264 -35.01 -9.44 4.07
CA PHE A 264 -36.44 -9.14 4.09
C PHE A 264 -36.80 -7.84 4.83
N SER A 265 -35.95 -7.38 5.75
CA SER A 265 -36.09 -6.14 6.49
C SER A 265 -35.40 -4.93 5.84
N PHE A 266 -35.04 -5.02 4.56
CA PHE A 266 -34.39 -3.92 3.86
C PHE A 266 -35.17 -2.60 3.94
N ALA A 267 -34.46 -1.48 4.05
CA ALA A 267 -35.06 -0.15 4.12
C ALA A 267 -35.40 0.40 2.72
N ALA A 268 -34.48 0.24 1.75
CA ALA A 268 -34.66 0.75 0.40
C ALA A 268 -33.79 0.03 -0.61
N VAL A 269 -34.33 -0.18 -1.83
CA VAL A 269 -33.57 -0.62 -3.01
C VAL A 269 -33.88 0.33 -4.17
N ASP A 270 -32.88 1.12 -4.61
CA ASP A 270 -32.97 2.05 -5.75
C ASP A 270 -31.76 1.82 -6.68
N VAL A 271 -31.97 1.09 -7.76
CA VAL A 271 -30.92 0.82 -8.76
C VAL A 271 -31.30 1.44 -10.09
N LYS A 272 -30.53 2.44 -10.52
CA LYS A 272 -30.64 3.07 -11.83
C LYS A 272 -29.57 2.50 -12.75
N GLY A 273 -29.96 1.96 -13.89
CA GLY A 273 -29.06 1.31 -14.84
C GLY A 273 -29.24 1.83 -16.25
N SER A 274 -28.13 2.13 -16.94
CA SER A 274 -28.10 2.37 -18.38
C SER A 274 -27.13 1.37 -19.02
N SER A 275 -27.64 0.52 -19.93
CA SER A 275 -26.86 -0.57 -20.54
C SER A 275 -26.19 -1.48 -19.49
N THR A 276 -26.91 -1.77 -18.40
CA THR A 276 -26.44 -2.51 -17.23
C THR A 276 -27.30 -3.76 -17.03
N LYS A 277 -26.67 -4.86 -16.69
CA LYS A 277 -27.36 -6.08 -16.27
C LYS A 277 -27.51 -6.06 -14.74
N VAL A 278 -28.74 -6.26 -14.26
CA VAL A 278 -29.06 -6.27 -12.83
C VAL A 278 -29.77 -7.54 -12.46
N GLY A 279 -29.24 -8.27 -11.49
CA GLY A 279 -29.84 -9.42 -10.85
C GLY A 279 -29.96 -9.18 -9.35
N LEU A 280 -31.19 -9.19 -8.83
CA LEU A 280 -31.49 -8.99 -7.40
C LEU A 280 -32.32 -10.17 -6.91
N THR A 281 -31.90 -10.79 -5.81
CA THR A 281 -32.67 -11.85 -5.15
C THR A 281 -33.07 -11.39 -3.75
N PHE A 282 -34.33 -11.41 -3.45
CA PHE A 282 -34.87 -11.06 -2.13
C PHE A 282 -35.07 -12.34 -1.33
N MET A 283 -34.69 -12.30 -0.06
CA MET A 283 -34.99 -13.39 0.87
C MET A 283 -36.50 -13.45 1.12
N GLU A 284 -37.05 -14.66 1.21
CA GLU A 284 -38.44 -14.92 1.59
C GLU A 284 -38.60 -14.91 3.10
#